data_a169f5e6472782f7e75f2bf1c7b3a01e
#
_entry.id   a169f5e6472782f7e75f2bf1c7b3a01e
#
_cell.length_a   1.000
_cell.length_b   1.000
_cell.length_c   1.000
_cell.angle_alpha   90.00
_cell.angle_beta   90.00
_cell.angle_gamma   90.00
#
_symmetry.space_group_name_H-M   'P 1'
#
loop_
_entity.id
_entity.type
_entity.pdbx_description
1 polymer ?
#
loop_
_entity_poly.entity_id
_entity_poly.type
_entity_poly.pdbx_seq_one_letter_code
_entity_poly.pdbx_strand_id
1 'polypeptide(L)'
;KEKDSKKKSKSSGLVIENEGASKSKKSKLNKRNHLILLAQNQTGLSNIFKMVSDSYTNDNFYRYPRMDYDLLTKHNEGVIAASACLGGVYAGNYWDNRDMGKDAVIQSMRRTTERMIDIFGDRWYGELQWNNVPEQHELNQYIIQLHHEYGIQLISTADSHYPSKESWRD
;
A
#
# COMPACT_ATOMS: atom_id res chain seq x y z
N LYS A 1 10.69 48.38 -57.38
CA LYS A 1 9.69 47.54 -56.67
C LYS A 1 10.39 46.29 -56.23
N GLU A 2 10.89 46.37 -55.02
CA GLU A 2 11.64 45.33 -54.31
C GLU A 2 10.71 44.20 -53.89
N LYS A 3 11.15 42.97 -54.14
CA LYS A 3 10.55 41.78 -53.60
C LYS A 3 11.44 41.25 -52.45
N ASP A 4 10.99 41.43 -51.26
CA ASP A 4 11.59 40.82 -50.05
C ASP A 4 11.42 39.30 -50.10
N SER A 5 12.55 38.59 -50.16
CA SER A 5 12.63 37.16 -50.01
C SER A 5 12.94 36.81 -48.55
N LYS A 6 11.93 36.41 -47.77
CA LYS A 6 12.12 35.84 -46.42
C LYS A 6 12.80 34.47 -46.50
N LYS A 7 14.06 34.42 -46.14
CA LYS A 7 14.80 33.20 -45.85
C LYS A 7 14.21 32.54 -44.57
N LYS A 8 13.61 31.37 -44.71
CA LYS A 8 13.30 30.48 -43.57
C LYS A 8 14.59 29.82 -43.10
N SER A 9 15.05 30.17 -41.91
CA SER A 9 16.09 29.42 -41.21
C SER A 9 15.52 28.10 -40.72
N LYS A 10 16.09 27.00 -41.24
CA LYS A 10 15.88 25.66 -40.67
C LYS A 10 16.71 25.56 -39.38
N SER A 11 16.08 25.57 -38.20
CA SER A 11 16.70 25.15 -36.97
C SER A 11 16.82 23.64 -37.00
N SER A 12 18.04 23.13 -37.09
CA SER A 12 18.36 21.74 -36.85
C SER A 12 18.20 21.47 -35.36
N GLY A 13 17.01 20.95 -34.97
CA GLY A 13 16.81 20.43 -33.64
C GLY A 13 17.61 19.14 -33.48
N LEU A 14 18.61 19.17 -32.62
CA LEU A 14 19.28 17.97 -32.15
C LEU A 14 18.23 17.12 -31.43
N VAL A 15 17.87 15.99 -32.00
CA VAL A 15 17.12 14.95 -31.30
C VAL A 15 18.10 14.26 -30.38
N ILE A 16 18.11 14.65 -29.11
CA ILE A 16 18.81 13.89 -28.07
C ILE A 16 17.91 12.68 -27.77
N GLU A 17 18.24 11.54 -28.33
CA GLU A 17 17.70 10.26 -27.88
C GLU A 17 18.15 10.05 -26.42
N ASN A 18 17.25 10.28 -25.48
CA ASN A 18 17.43 9.88 -24.09
C ASN A 18 17.32 8.36 -24.00
N GLU A 19 18.39 7.66 -24.33
CA GLU A 19 18.60 6.30 -23.89
C GLU A 19 18.74 6.30 -22.37
N GLY A 20 17.83 5.56 -21.69
CA GLY A 20 18.01 5.18 -20.30
C GLY A 20 17.46 6.17 -19.28
N ALA A 21 16.15 6.43 -19.31
CA ALA A 21 15.45 6.77 -18.08
C ALA A 21 15.49 5.54 -17.17
N SER A 22 16.58 5.38 -16.41
CA SER A 22 16.65 4.49 -15.27
C SER A 22 15.45 4.83 -14.39
N LYS A 23 14.48 3.90 -14.29
CA LYS A 23 13.39 3.99 -13.32
C LYS A 23 14.07 4.17 -11.96
N SER A 24 14.11 5.40 -11.44
CA SER A 24 14.68 5.68 -10.14
C SER A 24 13.97 4.75 -9.16
N LYS A 25 14.70 3.85 -8.51
CA LYS A 25 14.17 3.02 -7.42
C LYS A 25 13.63 4.03 -6.40
N LYS A 26 12.28 4.15 -6.32
CA LYS A 26 11.65 4.99 -5.30
C LYS A 26 12.27 4.60 -3.98
N SER A 27 12.86 5.56 -3.28
CA SER A 27 13.52 5.32 -1.99
C SER A 27 12.55 4.54 -1.09
N LYS A 28 13.03 3.48 -0.43
CA LYS A 28 12.24 2.67 0.50
C LYS A 28 11.60 3.53 1.61
N LEU A 29 12.21 4.65 1.95
CA LEU A 29 11.73 5.62 2.93
C LEU A 29 10.40 6.30 2.55
N ASN A 30 10.01 6.31 1.27
CA ASN A 30 8.77 6.93 0.81
C ASN A 30 7.67 5.89 0.53
N LYS A 31 7.93 4.62 0.80
CA LYS A 31 6.94 3.57 0.58
C LYS A 31 5.89 3.62 1.68
N ARG A 32 4.64 3.61 1.28
CA ARG A 32 3.47 3.56 2.15
C ARG A 32 2.58 2.45 1.69
N ASN A 33 2.03 1.72 2.65
CA ASN A 33 1.02 0.70 2.39
C ASN A 33 -0.24 1.06 3.19
N HIS A 34 -1.38 0.71 2.65
CA HIS A 34 -2.64 0.85 3.38
C HIS A 34 -2.69 -0.16 4.53
N LEU A 35 -3.28 0.26 5.63
CA LEU A 35 -3.61 -0.57 6.77
C LEU A 35 -4.98 -0.14 7.28
N ILE A 36 -5.89 -1.08 7.46
CA ILE A 36 -7.19 -0.80 8.05
C ILE A 36 -7.07 -0.97 9.56
N LEU A 37 -7.55 0.03 10.31
CA LEU A 37 -7.64 0.00 11.76
C LEU A 37 -9.09 0.23 12.18
N LEU A 38 -9.62 -0.65 13.03
CA LEU A 38 -10.97 -0.58 13.56
C LEU A 38 -10.92 -0.57 15.09
N ALA A 39 -11.72 0.30 15.71
CA ALA A 39 -11.86 0.31 17.16
C ALA A 39 -12.77 -0.84 17.62
N GLN A 40 -12.25 -1.72 18.45
CA GLN A 40 -13.01 -2.78 19.10
C GLN A 40 -13.82 -2.24 20.29
N ASN A 41 -13.34 -1.18 20.93
CA ASN A 41 -13.93 -0.56 22.10
C ASN A 41 -13.47 0.91 22.23
N GLN A 42 -13.88 1.59 23.31
CA GLN A 42 -13.55 3.00 23.55
C GLN A 42 -12.01 3.24 23.70
N THR A 43 -11.28 2.28 24.29
CA THR A 43 -9.81 2.35 24.37
C THR A 43 -9.19 2.32 22.99
N GLY A 44 -9.65 1.40 22.12
CA GLY A 44 -9.19 1.31 20.73
C GLY A 44 -9.48 2.57 19.93
N LEU A 45 -10.66 3.18 20.09
CA LEU A 45 -10.98 4.44 19.44
C LEU A 45 -10.04 5.58 19.89
N SER A 46 -9.79 5.68 21.21
CA SER A 46 -8.83 6.65 21.75
C SER A 46 -7.41 6.42 21.22
N ASN A 47 -6.99 5.15 21.09
CA ASN A 47 -5.68 4.79 20.58
C ASN A 47 -5.55 5.09 19.08
N ILE A 48 -6.58 4.88 18.28
CA ILE A 48 -6.60 5.29 16.87
C ILE A 48 -6.45 6.82 16.76
N PHE A 49 -7.14 7.61 17.57
CA PHE A 49 -6.98 9.06 17.57
C PHE A 49 -5.55 9.49 17.94
N LYS A 50 -4.92 8.84 18.93
CA LYS A 50 -3.51 9.09 19.26
C LYS A 50 -2.58 8.75 18.11
N MET A 51 -2.73 7.58 17.48
CA MET A 51 -1.95 7.20 16.31
C MET A 51 -2.09 8.19 15.16
N VAL A 52 -3.31 8.64 14.87
CA VAL A 52 -3.56 9.67 13.85
C VAL A 52 -2.85 10.96 14.23
N SER A 53 -2.99 11.45 15.48
CA SER A 53 -2.35 12.68 15.93
C SER A 53 -0.83 12.58 15.85
N ASP A 54 -0.24 11.49 16.34
CA ASP A 54 1.21 11.27 16.33
C ASP A 54 1.76 11.16 14.90
N SER A 55 0.96 10.64 13.95
CA SER A 55 1.36 10.52 12.54
C SER A 55 1.56 11.86 11.82
N TYR A 56 0.98 12.95 12.36
CA TYR A 56 1.14 14.31 11.84
C TYR A 56 2.30 15.07 12.50
N THR A 57 3.00 14.46 13.45
CA THR A 57 4.08 15.11 14.19
C THR A 57 5.45 14.54 13.85
N ASN A 58 6.50 15.37 14.01
CA ASN A 58 7.91 14.97 13.95
C ASN A 58 8.28 14.10 12.74
N ASP A 59 9.03 13.02 12.99
CA ASP A 59 9.57 12.11 11.97
C ASP A 59 8.49 11.26 11.27
N ASN A 60 7.28 11.20 11.82
CA ASN A 60 6.16 10.47 11.23
C ASN A 60 5.53 11.22 10.03
N PHE A 61 5.71 12.55 9.96
CA PHE A 61 5.17 13.34 8.87
C PHE A 61 6.26 13.71 7.84
N TYR A 62 6.13 13.15 6.64
CA TYR A 62 6.90 13.60 5.48
C TYR A 62 5.97 13.67 4.27
N ARG A 63 5.52 14.88 3.92
CA ARG A 63 4.48 15.19 2.92
C ARG A 63 3.10 14.61 3.23
N TYR A 64 3.06 13.47 3.92
CA TYR A 64 1.86 12.74 4.34
C TYR A 64 2.09 12.15 5.72
N PRO A 65 1.02 12.01 6.55
CA PRO A 65 1.10 11.31 7.82
C PRO A 65 1.40 9.82 7.57
N ARG A 66 2.20 9.23 8.44
CA ARG A 66 2.59 7.81 8.37
C ARG A 66 2.57 7.22 9.75
N MET A 67 2.27 5.93 9.79
CA MET A 67 2.40 5.12 10.99
C MET A 67 3.46 4.05 10.73
N ASP A 68 4.40 3.91 11.63
CA ASP A 68 5.37 2.83 11.64
C ASP A 68 4.96 1.74 12.65
N TYR A 69 5.74 0.68 12.71
CA TYR A 69 5.46 -0.43 13.63
C TYR A 69 5.60 -0.03 15.09
N ASP A 70 6.46 0.92 15.43
CA ASP A 70 6.66 1.39 16.81
C ASP A 70 5.40 2.13 17.30
N LEU A 71 4.82 2.98 16.46
CA LEU A 71 3.58 3.68 16.76
C LEU A 71 2.40 2.71 16.89
N LEU A 72 2.33 1.71 16.00
CA LEU A 72 1.31 0.65 16.08
C LEU A 72 1.46 -0.15 17.37
N THR A 73 2.69 -0.55 17.74
CA THR A 73 2.97 -1.29 18.99
C THR A 73 2.57 -0.49 20.22
N LYS A 74 2.85 0.81 20.23
CA LYS A 74 2.55 1.71 21.35
C LYS A 74 1.04 1.86 21.62
N HIS A 75 0.20 1.77 20.59
CA HIS A 75 -1.23 2.10 20.68
C HIS A 75 -2.17 1.01 20.12
N ASN A 76 -1.76 -0.26 20.15
CA ASN A 76 -2.55 -1.37 19.59
C ASN A 76 -3.73 -1.84 20.46
N GLU A 77 -3.79 -1.49 21.74
CA GLU A 77 -4.82 -1.99 22.67
C GLU A 77 -6.22 -1.61 22.18
N GLY A 78 -7.12 -2.59 22.07
CA GLY A 78 -8.49 -2.42 21.61
C GLY A 78 -8.63 -2.07 20.13
N VAL A 79 -7.54 -2.25 19.34
CA VAL A 79 -7.53 -1.99 17.90
C VAL A 79 -7.46 -3.30 17.13
N ILE A 80 -8.36 -3.49 16.18
CA ILE A 80 -8.33 -4.55 15.16
C ILE A 80 -7.60 -3.99 13.94
N ALA A 81 -6.76 -4.80 13.31
CA ALA A 81 -6.06 -4.43 12.08
C ALA A 81 -6.31 -5.42 10.96
N ALA A 82 -6.45 -4.93 9.71
CA ALA A 82 -6.61 -5.76 8.51
C ALA A 82 -5.65 -5.34 7.39
N SER A 83 -5.30 -6.31 6.54
CA SER A 83 -4.24 -6.17 5.54
C SER A 83 -4.56 -5.24 4.37
N ALA A 84 -5.79 -4.77 4.26
CA ALA A 84 -6.31 -3.91 3.21
C ALA A 84 -6.23 -4.52 1.78
N CYS A 85 -6.26 -3.67 0.75
CA CYS A 85 -6.38 -3.99 -0.68
C CYS A 85 -5.02 -4.23 -1.37
N LEU A 86 -4.99 -4.15 -2.71
CA LEU A 86 -3.74 -4.18 -3.53
C LEU A 86 -2.76 -3.02 -3.25
N GLY A 87 -3.13 -2.07 -2.41
CA GLY A 87 -2.24 -1.05 -1.83
C GLY A 87 -1.81 -1.37 -0.41
N GLY A 88 -2.26 -2.47 0.18
CA GLY A 88 -2.03 -2.86 1.57
C GLY A 88 -0.66 -3.41 1.87
N VAL A 89 -0.45 -3.79 3.13
CA VAL A 89 0.86 -4.27 3.62
C VAL A 89 1.29 -5.58 2.95
N TYR A 90 0.37 -6.52 2.72
CA TYR A 90 0.67 -7.76 2.00
C TYR A 90 0.90 -7.51 0.52
N ALA A 91 0.09 -6.66 -0.10
CA ALA A 91 0.30 -6.26 -1.48
C ALA A 91 1.66 -5.55 -1.67
N GLY A 92 2.11 -4.77 -0.69
CA GLY A 92 3.45 -4.20 -0.69
C GLY A 92 4.54 -5.26 -0.78
N ASN A 93 4.42 -6.35 -0.01
CA ASN A 93 5.33 -7.49 -0.07
C ASN A 93 5.28 -8.19 -1.44
N TYR A 94 4.07 -8.38 -1.98
CA TYR A 94 3.85 -8.96 -3.30
C TYR A 94 4.52 -8.15 -4.42
N TRP A 95 4.22 -6.85 -4.51
CA TRP A 95 4.78 -5.98 -5.55
C TRP A 95 6.30 -5.85 -5.49
N ASP A 96 6.90 -5.89 -4.30
CA ASP A 96 8.36 -5.76 -4.14
C ASP A 96 9.12 -7.03 -4.52
N ASN A 97 8.47 -8.19 -4.47
CA ASN A 97 9.15 -9.48 -4.58
C ASN A 97 8.63 -10.35 -5.73
N ARG A 98 7.55 -9.95 -6.44
CA ARG A 98 6.94 -10.78 -7.50
C ARG A 98 7.92 -11.19 -8.60
N ASP A 99 8.84 -10.30 -8.97
CA ASP A 99 9.82 -10.57 -10.02
C ASP A 99 10.94 -11.53 -9.56
N MET A 100 11.05 -11.80 -8.26
CA MET A 100 11.97 -12.76 -7.66
C MET A 100 11.36 -14.15 -7.45
N GLY A 101 10.08 -14.31 -7.79
CA GLY A 101 9.35 -15.58 -7.72
C GLY A 101 8.50 -15.74 -6.45
N LYS A 102 7.68 -16.79 -6.46
CA LYS A 102 6.66 -17.05 -5.43
C LYS A 102 7.26 -17.23 -4.03
N ASP A 103 8.41 -17.89 -3.92
CA ASP A 103 9.07 -18.12 -2.63
C ASP A 103 9.53 -16.79 -1.99
N ALA A 104 10.01 -15.84 -2.78
CA ALA A 104 10.40 -14.53 -2.28
C ALA A 104 9.19 -13.73 -1.76
N VAL A 105 8.06 -13.81 -2.47
CA VAL A 105 6.81 -13.18 -2.06
C VAL A 105 6.35 -13.73 -0.72
N ILE A 106 6.16 -15.06 -0.62
CA ILE A 106 5.61 -15.67 0.60
C ILE A 106 6.55 -15.49 1.81
N GLN A 107 7.87 -15.57 1.62
CA GLN A 107 8.82 -15.30 2.70
C GLN A 107 8.73 -13.84 3.21
N SER A 108 8.53 -12.89 2.32
CA SER A 108 8.35 -11.48 2.71
C SER A 108 7.03 -11.28 3.46
N MET A 109 5.95 -11.93 3.02
CA MET A 109 4.65 -11.88 3.67
C MET A 109 4.65 -12.57 5.05
N ARG A 110 5.37 -13.69 5.22
CA ARG A 110 5.55 -14.36 6.52
C ARG A 110 6.16 -13.41 7.56
N ARG A 111 7.24 -12.70 7.22
CA ARG A 111 7.86 -11.72 8.14
C ARG A 111 6.90 -10.61 8.54
N THR A 112 6.06 -10.16 7.60
CA THR A 112 5.02 -9.16 7.90
C THR A 112 3.95 -9.75 8.81
N THR A 113 3.50 -11.00 8.55
CA THR A 113 2.51 -11.70 9.36
C THR A 113 2.99 -11.88 10.81
N GLU A 114 4.20 -12.38 11.00
CA GLU A 114 4.82 -12.54 12.32
C GLU A 114 4.81 -11.22 13.08
N ARG A 115 5.27 -10.14 12.45
CA ARG A 115 5.29 -8.82 13.09
C ARG A 115 3.88 -8.29 13.41
N MET A 116 2.90 -8.53 12.56
CA MET A 116 1.52 -8.10 12.82
C MET A 116 0.87 -8.94 13.93
N ILE A 117 1.18 -10.23 14.02
CA ILE A 117 0.75 -11.10 15.13
C ILE A 117 1.39 -10.63 16.44
N ASP A 118 2.66 -10.27 16.45
CA ASP A 118 3.33 -9.72 17.63
C ASP A 118 2.67 -8.45 18.16
N ILE A 119 2.14 -7.61 17.26
CA ILE A 119 1.49 -6.34 17.63
C ILE A 119 0.02 -6.54 18.01
N PHE A 120 -0.75 -7.27 17.20
CA PHE A 120 -2.22 -7.32 17.30
C PHE A 120 -2.77 -8.65 17.81
N GLY A 121 -1.96 -9.72 17.84
CA GLY A 121 -2.39 -11.07 18.22
C GLY A 121 -3.51 -11.58 17.33
N ASP A 122 -4.58 -12.05 17.95
CA ASP A 122 -5.82 -12.54 17.30
C ASP A 122 -6.67 -11.44 16.63
N ARG A 123 -6.29 -10.18 16.79
CA ARG A 123 -6.92 -9.01 16.17
C ARG A 123 -6.28 -8.63 14.83
N TRP A 124 -5.37 -9.43 14.30
CA TRP A 124 -4.82 -9.30 12.95
C TRP A 124 -5.62 -10.12 11.95
N TYR A 125 -6.09 -9.48 10.87
CA TYR A 125 -6.90 -10.10 9.83
C TYR A 125 -6.25 -10.02 8.46
N GLY A 126 -6.20 -11.16 7.75
CA GLY A 126 -5.94 -11.21 6.32
C GLY A 126 -7.22 -10.84 5.55
N GLU A 127 -7.15 -9.83 4.69
CA GLU A 127 -8.30 -9.36 3.93
C GLU A 127 -8.30 -9.95 2.53
N LEU A 128 -9.38 -10.66 2.19
CA LEU A 128 -9.65 -11.22 0.87
C LEU A 128 -10.62 -10.32 0.12
N GLN A 129 -10.23 -9.89 -1.08
CA GLN A 129 -11.09 -9.07 -1.93
C GLN A 129 -11.45 -9.80 -3.22
N TRP A 130 -12.70 -9.70 -3.63
CA TRP A 130 -13.26 -10.38 -4.79
C TRP A 130 -13.57 -9.38 -5.91
N ASN A 131 -12.50 -8.87 -6.53
CA ASN A 131 -12.60 -8.05 -7.72
C ASN A 131 -12.03 -8.79 -8.94
N ASN A 132 -12.24 -8.26 -10.13
CA ASN A 132 -11.81 -8.90 -11.38
C ASN A 132 -10.37 -8.50 -11.78
N VAL A 133 -9.44 -8.53 -10.81
CA VAL A 133 -8.03 -8.21 -11.00
C VAL A 133 -7.19 -9.47 -10.74
N PRO A 134 -6.45 -9.99 -11.74
CA PRO A 134 -5.66 -11.21 -11.59
C PRO A 134 -4.69 -11.18 -10.41
N GLU A 135 -4.02 -10.06 -10.18
CA GLU A 135 -3.07 -9.89 -9.08
C GLU A 135 -3.75 -9.95 -7.71
N GLN A 136 -5.02 -9.56 -7.61
CA GLN A 136 -5.78 -9.70 -6.37
C GLN A 136 -6.07 -11.18 -6.10
N HIS A 137 -6.41 -11.96 -7.12
CA HIS A 137 -6.63 -13.40 -6.96
C HIS A 137 -5.34 -14.12 -6.52
N GLU A 138 -4.20 -13.74 -7.09
CA GLU A 138 -2.91 -14.28 -6.69
C GLU A 138 -2.56 -13.90 -5.24
N LEU A 139 -2.77 -12.63 -4.86
CA LEU A 139 -2.57 -12.16 -3.49
C LEU A 139 -3.47 -12.91 -2.49
N ASN A 140 -4.73 -13.14 -2.84
CA ASN A 140 -5.66 -13.90 -2.01
C ASN A 140 -5.15 -15.31 -1.71
N GLN A 141 -4.52 -15.99 -2.68
CA GLN A 141 -3.94 -17.32 -2.46
C GLN A 141 -2.82 -17.29 -1.42
N TYR A 142 -1.94 -16.30 -1.46
CA TYR A 142 -0.91 -16.12 -0.44
C TYR A 142 -1.50 -15.84 0.94
N ILE A 143 -2.54 -15.01 1.03
CA ILE A 143 -3.22 -14.71 2.31
C ILE A 143 -3.90 -15.97 2.88
N ILE A 144 -4.54 -16.78 2.04
CA ILE A 144 -5.12 -18.08 2.45
C ILE A 144 -4.02 -19.03 2.92
N GLN A 145 -2.87 -19.07 2.26
CA GLN A 145 -1.73 -19.85 2.71
C GLN A 145 -1.27 -19.40 4.10
N LEU A 146 -1.15 -18.10 4.36
CA LEU A 146 -0.78 -17.56 5.67
C LEU A 146 -1.81 -17.88 6.75
N HIS A 147 -3.10 -17.88 6.41
CA HIS A 147 -4.15 -18.36 7.32
C HIS A 147 -3.89 -19.81 7.76
N HIS A 148 -3.58 -20.70 6.82
CA HIS A 148 -3.30 -22.10 7.16
C HIS A 148 -2.00 -22.27 7.96
N GLU A 149 -0.98 -21.45 7.71
CA GLU A 149 0.32 -21.53 8.38
C GLU A 149 0.33 -20.92 9.78
N TYR A 150 -0.35 -19.79 9.97
CA TYR A 150 -0.28 -18.97 11.20
C TYR A 150 -1.61 -18.88 11.97
N GLY A 151 -2.71 -19.38 11.40
CA GLY A 151 -4.03 -19.27 12.03
C GLY A 151 -4.61 -17.85 12.05
N ILE A 152 -4.09 -16.91 11.24
CA ILE A 152 -4.64 -15.54 11.17
C ILE A 152 -6.11 -15.59 10.72
N GLN A 153 -6.92 -14.70 11.28
CA GLN A 153 -8.32 -14.60 10.87
C GLN A 153 -8.44 -14.04 9.44
N LEU A 154 -9.47 -14.47 8.72
CA LEU A 154 -9.79 -13.95 7.39
C LEU A 154 -11.06 -13.11 7.42
N ILE A 155 -11.06 -12.02 6.64
CA ILE A 155 -12.24 -11.22 6.39
C ILE A 155 -12.40 -11.02 4.87
N SER A 156 -13.64 -11.03 4.41
CA SER A 156 -13.96 -10.76 3.00
C SER A 156 -14.56 -9.38 2.84
N THR A 157 -14.03 -8.59 1.92
CA THR A 157 -14.52 -7.24 1.62
C THR A 157 -14.63 -7.02 0.12
N ALA A 158 -15.35 -5.96 -0.28
CA ALA A 158 -15.54 -5.60 -1.68
C ALA A 158 -14.69 -4.40 -2.13
N ASP A 159 -13.93 -3.78 -1.23
CA ASP A 159 -13.17 -2.54 -1.50
C ASP A 159 -14.04 -1.44 -2.14
N SER A 160 -15.25 -1.26 -1.59
CA SER A 160 -16.25 -0.34 -2.14
C SER A 160 -15.81 1.11 -1.98
N HIS A 161 -15.71 1.83 -3.10
CA HIS A 161 -15.33 3.23 -3.16
C HIS A 161 -16.54 4.16 -3.35
N TYR A 162 -17.68 3.60 -3.77
CA TYR A 162 -18.89 4.35 -4.10
C TYR A 162 -20.13 3.67 -3.52
N PRO A 163 -21.11 4.43 -3.06
CA PRO A 163 -22.35 3.87 -2.51
C PRO A 163 -23.25 3.23 -3.59
N SER A 164 -23.14 3.67 -4.84
CA SER A 164 -23.86 3.12 -5.98
C SER A 164 -23.04 3.23 -7.27
N LYS A 165 -23.45 2.50 -8.32
CA LYS A 165 -22.79 2.53 -9.61
C LYS A 165 -22.83 3.92 -10.27
N GLU A 166 -23.83 4.70 -9.99
CA GLU A 166 -24.03 6.04 -10.55
C GLU A 166 -23.12 7.07 -9.89
N SER A 167 -22.75 6.86 -8.63
CA SER A 167 -21.96 7.79 -7.81
C SER A 167 -20.47 7.84 -8.16
N TRP A 168 -20.00 7.02 -9.10
CA TRP A 168 -18.58 7.05 -9.48
C TRP A 168 -18.15 8.30 -10.29
N ARG A 169 -19.14 9.13 -10.69
CA ARG A 169 -18.93 10.35 -11.49
C ARG A 169 -18.91 11.62 -10.64
N ASP A 170 -19.26 11.52 -9.36
CA ASP A 170 -19.29 12.64 -8.42
C ASP A 170 -17.93 12.81 -7.75
#